data_7f8e7bfc2325b6f4ad5cd6f6de8e5b8c
#
_entry.id   7f8e7bfc2325b6f4ad5cd6f6de8e5b8c
#
_cell.length_a   1.000
_cell.length_b   1.000
_cell.length_c   1.000
_cell.angle_alpha   90.00
_cell.angle_beta   90.00
_cell.angle_gamma   90.00
#
_symmetry.space_group_name_H-M   'P 1'
#
loop_
_entity.id
_entity.type
_entity.pdbx_description
1 polymer ?
#
loop_
_entity_poly.entity_id
_entity_poly.type
_entity_poly.pdbx_seq_one_letter_code
_entity_poly.pdbx_strand_id
1 'polypeptide(L)'
;TNGGMLAGGHTSIFPDDFALRVGVTTVVDAGSSGRHNFAEFKKNVIDRARTRVLVFLNIGGAGMPGDANEQNVSDMDARAAADLAIANRDTIVGIKVAHYGGPDWFPVERGVEAGSLANIQVMIDFGEFRPERPFQELVLKKLRPGDIYTHAFYVPVPMLDGKGQLLS
;
A
#
# COMPACT_ATOMS: atom_id res chain seq x y z
N THR A 1 -5.62 -6.97 -8.35
CA THR A 1 -5.69 -5.78 -9.21
C THR A 1 -4.47 -4.92 -8.96
N ASN A 2 -3.94 -4.26 -9.93
CA ASN A 2 -2.78 -3.40 -9.81
C ASN A 2 -2.76 -2.30 -10.88
N GLY A 3 -1.74 -1.44 -10.86
CA GLY A 3 -1.56 -0.36 -11.82
C GLY A 3 -1.57 -0.76 -13.29
N GLY A 4 -1.22 -2.01 -13.58
CA GLY A 4 -1.29 -2.53 -14.93
C GLY A 4 -2.69 -2.52 -15.52
N MET A 5 -3.75 -2.73 -14.72
CA MET A 5 -5.14 -2.60 -15.19
C MET A 5 -5.50 -1.17 -15.57
N LEU A 6 -5.01 -0.18 -14.84
CA LEU A 6 -5.21 1.24 -15.16
C LEU A 6 -4.63 1.60 -16.51
N ALA A 7 -3.44 1.05 -16.79
CA ALA A 7 -2.67 1.33 -18.00
C ALA A 7 -2.80 0.26 -19.09
N GLY A 8 -3.66 -0.75 -18.92
CA GLY A 8 -3.72 -1.91 -19.82
C GLY A 8 -2.51 -2.83 -19.73
N GLY A 9 -1.78 -2.83 -18.59
CA GLY A 9 -0.58 -3.64 -18.38
C GLY A 9 -0.86 -5.13 -18.16
N HIS A 10 0.17 -5.94 -18.27
CA HIS A 10 0.09 -7.41 -18.26
C HIS A 10 0.13 -8.04 -16.88
N THR A 11 0.36 -7.27 -15.82
CA THR A 11 0.60 -7.78 -14.46
C THR A 11 -0.62 -7.71 -13.54
N SER A 12 -1.76 -7.29 -14.07
CA SER A 12 -3.02 -7.17 -13.32
C SER A 12 -3.95 -8.33 -13.55
N ILE A 13 -4.73 -8.64 -12.52
CA ILE A 13 -5.82 -9.60 -12.60
C ILE A 13 -7.12 -8.87 -12.31
N PHE A 14 -8.12 -9.00 -13.19
CA PHE A 14 -9.45 -8.49 -12.90
C PHE A 14 -10.10 -9.38 -11.84
N PRO A 15 -10.66 -8.84 -10.75
CA PRO A 15 -11.05 -9.64 -9.60
C PRO A 15 -12.11 -10.72 -9.91
N ASP A 16 -13.03 -10.45 -10.81
CA ASP A 16 -14.10 -11.39 -11.14
C ASP A 16 -13.61 -12.65 -11.86
N ASP A 17 -12.45 -12.60 -12.50
CA ASP A 17 -11.90 -13.73 -13.24
C ASP A 17 -11.45 -14.88 -12.32
N PHE A 18 -11.16 -14.58 -11.07
CA PHE A 18 -10.70 -15.60 -10.11
C PHE A 18 -11.42 -15.58 -8.76
N ALA A 19 -11.76 -14.41 -8.21
CA ALA A 19 -12.25 -14.28 -6.84
C ALA A 19 -13.57 -15.03 -6.62
N LEU A 20 -14.56 -14.77 -7.47
CA LEU A 20 -15.89 -15.38 -7.35
C LEU A 20 -15.87 -16.91 -7.53
N ARG A 21 -14.94 -17.43 -8.33
CA ARG A 21 -14.80 -18.88 -8.57
C ARG A 21 -14.38 -19.66 -7.34
N VAL A 22 -13.72 -19.02 -6.40
CA VAL A 22 -13.26 -19.62 -5.15
C VAL A 22 -14.01 -19.10 -3.93
N GLY A 23 -15.17 -18.48 -4.14
CA GLY A 23 -16.05 -18.00 -3.07
C GLY A 23 -15.62 -16.69 -2.42
N VAL A 24 -14.65 -15.98 -2.99
CA VAL A 24 -14.20 -14.67 -2.51
C VAL A 24 -15.07 -13.58 -3.12
N THR A 25 -15.81 -12.87 -2.27
CA THR A 25 -16.74 -11.80 -2.69
C THR A 25 -16.19 -10.40 -2.49
N THR A 26 -15.11 -10.25 -1.72
CA THR A 26 -14.45 -8.97 -1.45
C THR A 26 -12.95 -9.14 -1.57
N VAL A 27 -12.31 -8.23 -2.27
CA VAL A 27 -10.84 -8.14 -2.40
C VAL A 27 -10.37 -6.75 -2.03
N VAL A 28 -9.10 -6.63 -1.63
CA VAL A 28 -8.48 -5.34 -1.36
C VAL A 28 -7.32 -5.14 -2.32
N ASP A 29 -7.33 -4.05 -3.06
CA ASP A 29 -6.19 -3.62 -3.85
C ASP A 29 -5.14 -2.98 -2.94
N ALA A 30 -3.92 -3.46 -3.03
CA ALA A 30 -2.85 -3.05 -2.13
C ALA A 30 -1.94 -1.98 -2.76
N GLY A 31 -2.52 -0.89 -3.26
CA GLY A 31 -1.77 0.29 -3.66
C GLY A 31 -1.51 0.43 -5.15
N SER A 32 -2.27 -0.23 -6.02
CA SER A 32 -2.15 -0.05 -7.47
C SER A 32 -2.32 1.40 -7.90
N SER A 33 -3.24 2.12 -7.26
CA SER A 33 -3.53 3.53 -7.54
C SER A 33 -3.07 4.46 -6.42
N GLY A 34 -2.67 5.65 -6.80
CA GLY A 34 -2.47 6.79 -5.93
C GLY A 34 -3.46 7.91 -6.27
N ARG A 35 -3.27 9.10 -5.69
CA ARG A 35 -4.22 10.22 -5.85
C ARG A 35 -4.42 10.70 -7.29
N HIS A 36 -3.42 10.52 -8.17
CA HIS A 36 -3.51 11.01 -9.55
C HIS A 36 -4.39 10.13 -10.45
N ASN A 37 -4.52 8.84 -10.14
CA ASN A 37 -5.18 7.88 -11.02
C ASN A 37 -6.27 7.05 -10.32
N PHE A 38 -6.59 7.34 -9.07
CA PHE A 38 -7.66 6.64 -8.33
C PHE A 38 -9.01 6.75 -9.04
N ALA A 39 -9.37 7.90 -9.58
CA ALA A 39 -10.64 8.09 -10.29
C ALA A 39 -10.74 7.19 -11.53
N GLU A 40 -9.64 7.02 -12.26
CA GLU A 40 -9.56 6.11 -13.39
C GLU A 40 -9.66 4.65 -12.93
N PHE A 41 -8.93 4.29 -11.88
CA PHE A 41 -9.01 2.95 -11.27
C PHE A 41 -10.43 2.63 -10.80
N LYS A 42 -11.07 3.57 -10.12
CA LYS A 42 -12.46 3.43 -9.70
C LYS A 42 -13.37 3.13 -10.87
N LYS A 43 -13.34 3.96 -11.90
CA LYS A 43 -14.17 3.81 -13.11
C LYS A 43 -13.93 2.52 -13.88
N ASN A 44 -12.64 2.14 -14.03
CA ASN A 44 -12.28 1.04 -14.93
C ASN A 44 -12.29 -0.34 -14.24
N VAL A 45 -12.12 -0.39 -12.91
CA VAL A 45 -12.02 -1.64 -12.15
C VAL A 45 -13.13 -1.73 -11.11
N ILE A 46 -13.19 -0.79 -10.16
CA ILE A 46 -14.07 -0.91 -8.98
C ILE A 46 -15.53 -0.91 -9.39
N ASP A 47 -15.95 0.08 -10.17
CA ASP A 47 -17.36 0.26 -10.58
C ASP A 47 -17.81 -0.79 -11.61
N ARG A 48 -16.89 -1.57 -12.19
CA ARG A 48 -17.18 -2.62 -13.16
C ARG A 48 -17.12 -4.02 -12.59
N ALA A 49 -16.45 -4.21 -11.47
CA ALA A 49 -16.32 -5.50 -10.83
C ALA A 49 -17.62 -5.89 -10.10
N ARG A 50 -17.99 -7.16 -10.20
CA ARG A 50 -19.04 -7.80 -9.39
C ARG A 50 -18.51 -8.15 -8.00
N THR A 51 -17.22 -8.48 -7.92
CA THR A 51 -16.49 -8.63 -6.67
C THR A 51 -16.35 -7.25 -6.01
N ARG A 52 -16.67 -7.12 -4.73
CA ARG A 52 -16.42 -5.87 -4.02
C ARG A 52 -14.92 -5.60 -3.96
N VAL A 53 -14.49 -4.43 -4.45
CA VAL A 53 -13.09 -4.00 -4.43
C VAL A 53 -12.92 -2.86 -3.46
N LEU A 54 -12.11 -3.06 -2.42
CA LEU A 54 -11.63 -2.03 -1.50
C LEU A 54 -10.18 -1.67 -1.86
N VAL A 55 -9.69 -0.55 -1.36
CA VAL A 55 -8.39 0.01 -1.76
C VAL A 55 -7.58 0.47 -0.57
N PHE A 56 -6.31 0.08 -0.52
CA PHE A 56 -5.27 0.82 0.16
C PHE A 56 -4.68 1.81 -0.85
N LEU A 57 -4.96 3.11 -0.69
CA LEU A 57 -4.47 4.15 -1.59
C LEU A 57 -2.95 4.31 -1.43
N ASN A 58 -2.20 4.26 -2.51
CA ASN A 58 -0.76 4.47 -2.44
C ASN A 58 -0.44 5.92 -2.05
N ILE A 59 0.52 6.10 -1.14
CA ILE A 59 1.00 7.43 -0.75
C ILE A 59 1.71 8.13 -1.91
N GLY A 60 2.41 7.39 -2.78
CA GLY A 60 2.90 7.88 -4.05
C GLY A 60 1.73 8.19 -4.98
N GLY A 61 1.66 9.42 -5.49
CA GLY A 61 0.50 9.90 -6.24
C GLY A 61 0.17 9.11 -7.51
N ALA A 62 1.16 8.49 -8.13
CA ALA A 62 0.98 7.63 -9.30
C ALA A 62 0.60 6.17 -8.99
N GLY A 63 0.63 5.75 -7.71
CA GLY A 63 0.45 4.36 -7.33
C GLY A 63 1.69 3.51 -7.56
N MET A 64 1.51 2.23 -7.93
CA MET A 64 2.60 1.29 -8.22
C MET A 64 2.70 0.95 -9.72
N PRO A 65 2.95 1.92 -10.62
CA PRO A 65 3.15 1.62 -12.04
C PRO A 65 4.59 1.17 -12.37
N GLY A 66 5.50 1.19 -11.38
CA GLY A 66 6.90 0.81 -11.52
C GLY A 66 7.83 1.64 -10.63
N ASP A 67 9.02 1.13 -10.44
CA ASP A 67 10.02 1.55 -9.44
C ASP A 67 10.29 3.06 -9.37
N ALA A 68 10.42 3.74 -10.51
CA ALA A 68 10.75 5.17 -10.53
C ALA A 68 9.69 6.04 -9.82
N ASN A 69 8.41 5.68 -9.91
CA ASN A 69 7.32 6.43 -9.27
C ASN A 69 7.29 6.20 -7.76
N GLU A 70 7.65 5.00 -7.33
CA GLU A 70 7.67 4.62 -5.92
C GLU A 70 8.86 5.25 -5.16
N GLN A 71 9.88 5.73 -5.90
CA GLN A 71 11.02 6.45 -5.36
C GLN A 71 10.80 7.98 -5.31
N ASN A 72 9.72 8.50 -5.91
CA ASN A 72 9.47 9.94 -5.98
C ASN A 72 8.83 10.46 -4.69
N VAL A 73 9.65 10.75 -3.70
CA VAL A 73 9.20 11.26 -2.40
C VAL A 73 8.50 12.63 -2.50
N SER A 74 8.81 13.44 -3.54
CA SER A 74 8.17 14.75 -3.72
C SER A 74 6.69 14.64 -4.10
N ASP A 75 6.26 13.48 -4.56
CA ASP A 75 4.86 13.18 -4.92
C ASP A 75 4.07 12.52 -3.77
N MET A 76 4.67 12.34 -2.60
CA MET A 76 4.04 11.72 -1.43
C MET A 76 3.39 12.80 -0.53
N ASP A 77 2.22 13.27 -0.96
CA ASP A 77 1.44 14.29 -0.26
C ASP A 77 0.42 13.63 0.68
N ALA A 78 0.73 13.66 1.98
CA ALA A 78 -0.09 13.05 3.02
C ALA A 78 -1.48 13.68 3.14
N ARG A 79 -1.55 15.01 3.00
CA ARG A 79 -2.84 15.73 3.11
C ARG A 79 -3.74 15.42 1.92
N ALA A 80 -3.22 15.52 0.72
CA ALA A 80 -4.01 15.22 -0.47
C ALA A 80 -4.47 13.74 -0.52
N ALA A 81 -3.62 12.81 -0.07
CA ALA A 81 -4.01 11.40 0.04
C ALA A 81 -5.11 11.19 1.09
N ALA A 82 -5.01 11.85 2.25
CA ALA A 82 -6.01 11.79 3.30
C ALA A 82 -7.36 12.39 2.85
N ASP A 83 -7.34 13.55 2.20
CA ASP A 83 -8.56 14.21 1.72
C ASP A 83 -9.29 13.34 0.68
N LEU A 84 -8.56 12.69 -0.21
CA LEU A 84 -9.12 11.73 -1.17
C LEU A 84 -9.72 10.51 -0.46
N ALA A 85 -9.03 9.97 0.54
CA ALA A 85 -9.53 8.83 1.32
C ALA A 85 -10.79 9.19 2.10
N ILE A 86 -10.85 10.37 2.69
CA ILE A 86 -12.04 10.89 3.39
C ILE A 86 -13.22 11.02 2.44
N ALA A 87 -12.98 11.51 1.23
CA ALA A 87 -14.02 11.67 0.21
C ALA A 87 -14.54 10.32 -0.36
N ASN A 88 -13.80 9.22 -0.16
CA ASN A 88 -14.12 7.89 -0.70
C ASN A 88 -14.06 6.79 0.37
N ARG A 89 -14.59 7.05 1.58
CA ARG A 89 -14.49 6.14 2.75
C ARG A 89 -15.12 4.77 2.59
N ASP A 90 -16.08 4.63 1.71
CA ASP A 90 -16.74 3.37 1.37
C ASP A 90 -15.87 2.45 0.49
N THR A 91 -14.80 3.01 -0.09
CA THR A 91 -13.90 2.32 -1.01
C THR A 91 -12.45 2.31 -0.52
N ILE A 92 -11.92 3.46 -0.08
CA ILE A 92 -10.56 3.57 0.42
C ILE A 92 -10.54 3.26 1.92
N VAL A 93 -9.92 2.14 2.29
CA VAL A 93 -9.90 1.63 3.66
C VAL A 93 -8.54 1.74 4.34
N GLY A 94 -7.53 2.19 3.63
CA GLY A 94 -6.18 2.38 4.17
C GLY A 94 -5.25 3.11 3.20
N ILE A 95 -4.05 3.38 3.68
CA ILE A 95 -2.94 3.94 2.90
C ILE A 95 -1.88 2.87 2.68
N LYS A 96 -1.34 2.78 1.49
CA LYS A 96 -0.21 1.89 1.13
C LYS A 96 1.07 2.70 1.01
N VAL A 97 2.13 2.18 1.59
CA VAL A 97 3.52 2.56 1.30
C VAL A 97 4.22 1.36 0.67
N ALA A 98 4.85 1.53 -0.49
CA ALA A 98 5.41 0.42 -1.25
C ALA A 98 6.82 0.72 -1.76
N HIS A 99 7.66 -0.30 -1.69
CA HIS A 99 8.93 -0.53 -2.39
C HIS A 99 9.95 0.62 -2.39
N TYR A 100 9.89 1.55 -1.44
CA TYR A 100 10.88 2.62 -1.36
C TYR A 100 12.26 2.08 -0.95
N GLY A 101 13.25 2.30 -1.80
CA GLY A 101 14.63 1.84 -1.60
C GLY A 101 15.58 2.86 -0.97
N GLY A 102 15.14 4.09 -0.67
CA GLY A 102 15.98 5.13 -0.04
C GLY A 102 16.28 4.88 1.44
N PRO A 103 17.20 5.66 2.04
CA PRO A 103 17.69 5.42 3.40
C PRO A 103 16.83 6.02 4.51
N ASP A 104 15.87 6.86 4.20
CA ASP A 104 15.08 7.62 5.16
C ASP A 104 13.68 7.06 5.38
N TRP A 105 13.00 7.53 6.42
CA TRP A 105 11.65 7.12 6.80
C TRP A 105 10.54 7.93 6.12
N PHE A 106 10.87 8.86 5.24
CA PHE A 106 9.92 9.83 4.70
C PHE A 106 8.63 9.20 4.15
N PRO A 107 8.66 8.14 3.32
CA PRO A 107 7.42 7.54 2.81
C PRO A 107 6.54 6.93 3.91
N VAL A 108 7.18 6.31 4.91
CA VAL A 108 6.46 5.74 6.06
C VAL A 108 5.81 6.86 6.87
N GLU A 109 6.52 7.93 7.15
CA GLU A 109 6.02 9.08 7.89
C GLU A 109 4.87 9.77 7.17
N ARG A 110 4.98 9.95 5.84
CA ARG A 110 3.86 10.48 5.02
C ARG A 110 2.66 9.54 5.01
N GLY A 111 2.88 8.23 4.89
CA GLY A 111 1.80 7.25 4.97
C GLY A 111 1.07 7.27 6.31
N VAL A 112 1.82 7.28 7.41
CA VAL A 112 1.27 7.32 8.77
C VAL A 112 0.54 8.63 9.03
N GLU A 113 1.07 9.76 8.56
CA GLU A 113 0.39 11.06 8.61
C GLU A 113 -0.94 11.03 7.87
N ALA A 114 -0.95 10.55 6.62
CA ALA A 114 -2.18 10.42 5.82
C ALA A 114 -3.22 9.52 6.50
N GLY A 115 -2.78 8.36 6.99
CA GLY A 115 -3.63 7.43 7.72
C GLY A 115 -4.21 8.04 9.01
N SER A 116 -3.42 8.85 9.72
CA SER A 116 -3.87 9.55 10.92
C SER A 116 -4.90 10.62 10.59
N LEU A 117 -4.65 11.44 9.56
CA LEU A 117 -5.58 12.48 9.11
C LEU A 117 -6.92 11.90 8.65
N ALA A 118 -6.90 10.77 7.96
CA ALA A 118 -8.10 10.10 7.45
C ALA A 118 -8.75 9.14 8.47
N ASN A 119 -8.08 8.86 9.60
CA ASN A 119 -8.48 7.87 10.59
C ASN A 119 -8.65 6.46 9.98
N ILE A 120 -7.65 6.03 9.21
CA ILE A 120 -7.56 4.70 8.59
C ILE A 120 -6.18 4.10 8.82
N GLN A 121 -6.06 2.79 8.60
CA GLN A 121 -4.82 2.04 8.76
C GLN A 121 -3.82 2.34 7.64
N VAL A 122 -2.55 2.06 7.92
CA VAL A 122 -1.47 2.09 6.92
C VAL A 122 -0.94 0.68 6.73
N MET A 123 -0.66 0.32 5.50
CA MET A 123 0.00 -0.93 5.13
C MET A 123 1.37 -0.62 4.56
N ILE A 124 2.41 -1.13 5.20
CA ILE A 124 3.79 -0.95 4.77
C ILE A 124 4.29 -2.21 4.07
N ASP A 125 4.71 -2.03 2.84
CA ASP A 125 5.55 -2.96 2.09
C ASP A 125 6.93 -2.32 1.94
N PHE A 126 7.89 -2.83 2.67
CA PHE A 126 9.11 -2.09 2.91
C PHE A 126 10.19 -2.34 1.82
N GLY A 127 9.97 -3.31 0.93
CA GLY A 127 10.90 -3.67 -0.12
C GLY A 127 12.23 -4.20 0.44
N GLU A 128 13.18 -3.32 0.65
CA GLU A 128 14.50 -3.62 1.20
C GLU A 128 14.67 -3.09 2.63
N PHE A 129 15.23 -3.93 3.51
CA PHE A 129 15.77 -3.47 4.78
C PHE A 129 17.17 -2.89 4.59
N ARG A 130 17.37 -1.74 5.19
CA ARG A 130 18.66 -1.07 5.21
C ARG A 130 19.11 -0.86 6.65
N PRO A 131 20.42 -0.80 6.94
CA PRO A 131 20.91 -0.51 8.29
C PRO A 131 20.33 0.80 8.86
N GLU A 132 20.08 1.80 7.99
CA GLU A 132 19.49 3.10 8.36
C GLU A 132 18.00 2.99 8.69
N ARG A 133 17.35 1.90 8.29
CA ARG A 133 15.91 1.65 8.49
C ARG A 133 15.67 0.26 9.10
N PRO A 134 16.10 0.02 10.33
CA PRO A 134 15.95 -1.29 10.95
C PRO A 134 14.47 -1.62 11.20
N PHE A 135 14.14 -2.90 11.03
CA PHE A 135 12.77 -3.41 11.21
C PHE A 135 12.18 -3.09 12.58
N GLN A 136 12.99 -3.19 13.64
CA GLN A 136 12.55 -2.86 14.99
C GLN A 136 12.11 -1.40 15.12
N GLU A 137 12.79 -0.48 14.47
CA GLU A 137 12.39 0.93 14.50
C GLU A 137 11.05 1.14 13.76
N LEU A 138 10.84 0.46 12.63
CA LEU A 138 9.56 0.49 11.93
C LEU A 138 8.42 0.11 12.88
N VAL A 139 8.51 -1.08 13.47
CA VAL A 139 7.42 -1.66 14.26
C VAL A 139 7.21 -0.95 15.60
N LEU A 140 8.30 -0.58 16.28
CA LEU A 140 8.21 -0.03 17.63
C LEU A 140 8.02 1.48 17.69
N LYS A 141 8.41 2.21 16.63
CA LYS A 141 8.43 3.67 16.68
C LYS A 141 7.67 4.37 15.55
N LYS A 142 7.52 3.72 14.40
CA LYS A 142 6.94 4.36 13.22
C LYS A 142 5.47 3.95 13.00
N LEU A 143 5.14 2.70 13.22
CA LEU A 143 3.77 2.21 13.05
C LEU A 143 2.90 2.46 14.27
N ARG A 144 1.62 2.70 14.02
CA ARG A 144 0.59 2.83 15.05
C ARG A 144 -0.04 1.46 15.35
N PRO A 145 -0.62 1.25 16.53
CA PRO A 145 -1.47 0.08 16.78
C PRO A 145 -2.55 -0.07 15.70
N GLY A 146 -2.60 -1.24 15.05
CA GLY A 146 -3.52 -1.53 13.96
C GLY A 146 -2.98 -1.28 12.56
N ASP A 147 -1.83 -0.62 12.39
CA ASP A 147 -1.15 -0.55 11.11
C ASP A 147 -0.61 -1.93 10.70
N ILE A 148 -0.44 -2.15 9.42
CA ILE A 148 -0.16 -3.45 8.83
C ILE A 148 1.25 -3.47 8.24
N TYR A 149 2.00 -4.51 8.56
CA TYR A 149 3.25 -4.83 7.90
C TYR A 149 3.06 -6.05 6.99
N THR A 150 3.48 -5.95 5.74
CA THR A 150 3.37 -7.05 4.76
C THR A 150 4.68 -7.81 4.60
N HIS A 151 4.60 -9.00 3.98
CA HIS A 151 5.75 -9.87 3.70
C HIS A 151 6.49 -10.37 4.95
N ALA A 152 5.76 -10.54 6.06
CA ALA A 152 6.32 -10.95 7.35
C ALA A 152 7.12 -12.27 7.33
N PHE A 153 6.86 -13.13 6.34
CA PHE A 153 7.54 -14.42 6.17
C PHE A 153 8.49 -14.44 4.96
N TYR A 154 8.79 -13.28 4.39
CA TYR A 154 9.69 -13.18 3.26
C TYR A 154 11.15 -13.08 3.74
N VAL A 155 12.04 -13.88 3.13
CA VAL A 155 13.45 -14.07 3.57
C VAL A 155 14.24 -12.77 3.77
N PRO A 156 14.09 -11.70 2.98
CA PRO A 156 14.78 -10.44 3.21
C PRO A 156 14.35 -9.69 4.48
N VAL A 157 13.28 -10.12 5.14
CA VAL A 157 12.77 -9.50 6.36
C VAL A 157 13.30 -10.26 7.57
N PRO A 158 14.36 -9.78 8.24
CA PRO A 158 14.90 -10.46 9.40
C PRO A 158 13.97 -10.25 10.60
N MET A 159 12.94 -11.07 10.72
CA MET A 159 12.12 -11.14 11.93
C MET A 159 12.78 -11.97 13.02
N LEU A 160 13.73 -12.81 12.63
CA LEU A 160 14.43 -13.72 13.53
C LEU A 160 15.92 -13.39 13.55
N ASP A 161 16.54 -13.55 14.71
CA ASP A 161 17.99 -13.52 14.86
C ASP A 161 18.63 -14.79 14.29
N GLY A 162 19.98 -14.85 14.27
CA GLY A 162 20.74 -16.01 13.81
C GLY A 162 20.51 -17.30 14.63
N LYS A 163 19.73 -17.23 15.71
CA LYS A 163 19.32 -18.36 16.56
C LYS A 163 17.85 -18.74 16.37
N GLY A 164 17.14 -18.09 15.45
CA GLY A 164 15.74 -18.32 15.18
C GLY A 164 14.78 -17.72 16.23
N GLN A 165 15.23 -16.75 17.03
CA GLN A 165 14.39 -16.04 18.00
C GLN A 165 13.92 -14.72 17.38
N LEU A 166 12.71 -14.29 17.75
CA LEU A 166 12.17 -13.00 17.31
C LEU A 166 13.12 -11.88 17.73
N LEU A 167 13.44 -11.02 16.79
CA LEU A 167 14.15 -9.78 17.06
C LEU A 167 13.27 -8.91 17.97
N SER A 168 13.70 -8.74 19.21
CA SER A 168 13.02 -7.96 20.26
C SER A 168 13.46 -6.50 20.26
#